data_c48b6a625bd98cabeb490791702f94c4
#
_entry.id   c48b6a625bd98cabeb490791702f94c4
#
_cell.length_a   1.000
_cell.length_b   1.000
_cell.length_c   1.000
_cell.angle_alpha   90.00
_cell.angle_beta   90.00
_cell.angle_gamma   90.00
#
_symmetry.space_group_name_H-M   'P 1'
#
loop_
_entity.id
_entity.type
_entity.pdbx_description
1 polymer ?
#
loop_
_entity_poly.entity_id
_entity_poly.type
_entity_poly.pdbx_seq_one_letter_code
_entity_poly.pdbx_strand_id
1 'polypeptide(L)'
;MEAMDAIDKMIAELDRQVIETDTKTRIDADFAAAWSQKELEIKRHSVEAKKQIEKNYQQDMNRRIKAAKQEGIKQAHKELETLFAAAYQKMNGLAPDTVQHLAENTLMQLPVSGEVIFRCGQQQSASLTKDWLTAVNQRLPYLARMGKPLEQAGFIVEDNGVFYNFTYQALLEEYKNETREHWLKVIQKGG
;
A
#
# COMPACT_ATOMS: atom_id res chain seq x y z
N MET A 1 93.26 -21.52 45.44
CA MET A 1 92.32 -20.37 45.44
C MET A 1 91.77 -20.10 44.02
N GLU A 2 92.56 -20.14 42.96
CA GLU A 2 92.06 -19.88 41.55
C GLU A 2 91.07 -20.89 40.99
N ALA A 3 91.17 -22.16 41.36
CA ALA A 3 90.23 -23.17 40.86
C ALA A 3 88.77 -23.03 41.42
N MET A 4 88.69 -22.54 42.65
CA MET A 4 87.40 -22.31 43.31
C MET A 4 86.65 -21.07 42.69
N ASP A 5 87.44 -20.05 42.39
CA ASP A 5 86.95 -18.82 41.74
C ASP A 5 86.48 -19.03 40.28
N ALA A 6 87.10 -19.99 39.59
CA ALA A 6 86.70 -20.41 38.25
C ALA A 6 85.38 -21.22 38.25
N ILE A 7 85.20 -22.08 39.28
CA ILE A 7 84.00 -22.86 39.45
C ILE A 7 82.80 -21.93 39.81
N ASP A 8 83.02 -20.98 40.72
CA ASP A 8 81.95 -20.00 41.08
C ASP A 8 81.53 -19.14 39.90
N LYS A 9 82.45 -18.72 39.04
CA LYS A 9 82.16 -18.01 37.80
C LYS A 9 81.38 -18.86 36.80
N MET A 10 81.71 -20.12 36.64
CA MET A 10 80.96 -21.05 35.78
C MET A 10 79.53 -21.31 36.31
N ILE A 11 79.33 -21.44 37.59
CA ILE A 11 78.00 -21.61 38.20
C ILE A 11 77.17 -20.35 37.98
N ALA A 12 77.71 -19.17 38.20
CA ALA A 12 77.02 -17.90 37.97
C ALA A 12 76.60 -17.70 36.49
N GLU A 13 77.45 -18.11 35.55
CA GLU A 13 77.16 -18.03 34.11
C GLU A 13 76.07 -19.06 33.70
N LEU A 14 76.07 -20.27 34.26
CA LEU A 14 75.06 -21.28 34.06
C LEU A 14 73.72 -20.82 34.64
N ASP A 15 73.71 -20.28 35.85
CA ASP A 15 72.47 -19.72 36.46
C ASP A 15 71.90 -18.56 35.62
N ARG A 16 72.74 -17.70 35.10
CA ARG A 16 72.30 -16.61 34.19
C ARG A 16 71.69 -17.14 32.90
N GLN A 17 72.31 -18.15 32.25
CA GLN A 17 71.81 -18.76 31.05
C GLN A 17 70.44 -19.48 31.29
N VAL A 18 70.31 -20.15 32.44
CA VAL A 18 69.04 -20.77 32.82
C VAL A 18 67.94 -19.72 33.01
N ILE A 19 68.26 -18.61 33.74
CA ILE A 19 67.28 -17.53 33.94
C ILE A 19 66.89 -16.84 32.63
N GLU A 20 67.89 -16.59 31.72
CA GLU A 20 67.56 -16.00 30.40
C GLU A 20 66.69 -16.93 29.54
N THR A 21 66.99 -18.23 29.55
CA THR A 21 66.22 -19.24 28.81
C THR A 21 64.78 -19.34 29.34
N ASP A 22 64.63 -19.39 30.68
CA ASP A 22 63.29 -19.48 31.33
C ASP A 22 62.46 -18.22 31.10
N THR A 23 63.10 -17.06 31.17
CA THR A 23 62.48 -15.77 30.90
C THR A 23 61.99 -15.67 29.43
N LYS A 24 62.85 -16.09 28.47
CA LYS A 24 62.49 -16.11 27.05
C LYS A 24 61.31 -17.05 26.79
N THR A 25 61.37 -18.27 27.35
CA THR A 25 60.23 -19.25 27.19
C THR A 25 58.95 -18.70 27.73
N ARG A 26 58.95 -17.99 28.86
CA ARG A 26 57.76 -17.35 29.44
C ARG A 26 57.25 -16.21 28.57
N ILE A 27 58.12 -15.35 28.03
CA ILE A 27 57.72 -14.28 27.13
C ILE A 27 57.11 -14.83 25.84
N ASP A 28 57.71 -15.86 25.24
CA ASP A 28 57.18 -16.50 24.03
C ASP A 28 55.82 -17.15 24.28
N ALA A 29 55.61 -17.79 25.44
CA ALA A 29 54.31 -18.37 25.83
C ALA A 29 53.24 -17.29 26.04
N ASP A 30 53.56 -16.21 26.75
CA ASP A 30 52.65 -15.08 26.97
C ASP A 30 52.28 -14.38 25.65
N PHE A 31 53.25 -14.22 24.75
CA PHE A 31 53.02 -13.67 23.42
C PHE A 31 52.10 -14.58 22.59
N ALA A 32 52.35 -15.89 22.57
CA ALA A 32 51.51 -16.85 21.85
C ALA A 32 50.07 -16.85 22.38
N ALA A 33 49.89 -16.80 23.70
CA ALA A 33 48.59 -16.71 24.33
C ALA A 33 47.85 -15.41 23.96
N ALA A 34 48.52 -14.27 24.04
CA ALA A 34 47.97 -12.97 23.65
C ALA A 34 47.60 -12.90 22.17
N TRP A 35 48.43 -13.47 21.31
CA TRP A 35 48.18 -13.57 19.87
C TRP A 35 46.94 -14.43 19.57
N SER A 36 46.83 -15.60 20.19
CA SER A 36 45.67 -16.48 20.05
C SER A 36 44.37 -15.84 20.50
N GLN A 37 44.38 -15.07 21.58
CA GLN A 37 43.24 -14.30 22.05
C GLN A 37 42.83 -13.23 21.04
N LYS A 38 43.81 -12.48 20.49
CA LYS A 38 43.56 -11.48 19.47
C LYS A 38 43.01 -12.07 18.17
N GLU A 39 43.49 -13.21 17.76
CA GLU A 39 42.96 -13.91 16.57
C GLU A 39 41.50 -14.31 16.76
N LEU A 40 41.16 -14.85 17.94
CA LEU A 40 39.79 -15.18 18.31
C LEU A 40 38.87 -13.94 18.34
N GLU A 41 39.33 -12.84 18.89
CA GLU A 41 38.59 -11.58 18.94
C GLU A 41 38.32 -11.05 17.52
N ILE A 42 39.32 -11.02 16.65
CA ILE A 42 39.21 -10.61 15.25
C ILE A 42 38.18 -11.51 14.50
N LYS A 43 38.25 -12.84 14.70
CA LYS A 43 37.29 -13.77 14.10
C LYS A 43 35.85 -13.48 14.56
N ARG A 44 35.64 -13.24 15.86
CA ARG A 44 34.33 -12.89 16.42
C ARG A 44 33.80 -11.59 15.81
N HIS A 45 34.59 -10.53 15.81
CA HIS A 45 34.21 -9.24 15.21
C HIS A 45 33.89 -9.36 13.70
N SER A 46 34.67 -10.17 12.98
CA SER A 46 34.42 -10.42 11.55
C SER A 46 33.10 -11.13 11.32
N VAL A 47 32.75 -12.12 12.15
CA VAL A 47 31.45 -12.83 12.06
C VAL A 47 30.28 -11.90 12.42
N GLU A 48 30.43 -11.11 13.47
CA GLU A 48 29.41 -10.14 13.88
C GLU A 48 29.21 -9.06 12.81
N ALA A 49 30.29 -8.52 12.25
CA ALA A 49 30.21 -7.53 11.17
C ALA A 49 29.50 -8.11 9.93
N LYS A 50 29.82 -9.35 9.53
CA LYS A 50 29.12 -10.02 8.43
C LYS A 50 27.64 -10.19 8.70
N LYS A 51 27.25 -10.64 9.90
CA LYS A 51 25.82 -10.76 10.28
C LYS A 51 25.11 -9.41 10.25
N GLN A 52 25.75 -8.36 10.71
CA GLN A 52 25.16 -7.02 10.69
C GLN A 52 24.98 -6.49 9.26
N ILE A 53 25.97 -6.70 8.39
CA ILE A 53 25.88 -6.33 6.97
C ILE A 53 24.71 -7.09 6.31
N GLU A 54 24.63 -8.40 6.52
CA GLU A 54 23.54 -9.23 5.97
C GLU A 54 22.17 -8.75 6.45
N LYS A 55 22.04 -8.48 7.75
CA LYS A 55 20.80 -7.95 8.34
C LYS A 55 20.42 -6.60 7.73
N ASN A 56 21.37 -5.69 7.58
CA ASN A 56 21.12 -4.38 6.99
C ASN A 56 20.72 -4.51 5.52
N TYR A 57 21.39 -5.39 4.77
CA TYR A 57 21.06 -5.67 3.38
C TYR A 57 19.62 -6.20 3.24
N GLN A 58 19.22 -7.17 4.05
CA GLN A 58 17.85 -7.71 4.06
C GLN A 58 16.82 -6.65 4.43
N GLN A 59 17.11 -5.80 5.39
CA GLN A 59 16.25 -4.69 5.77
C GLN A 59 16.07 -3.68 4.62
N ASP A 60 17.14 -3.32 3.95
CA ASP A 60 17.12 -2.39 2.82
C ASP A 60 16.36 -2.98 1.63
N MET A 61 16.60 -4.25 1.32
CA MET A 61 15.85 -4.96 0.27
C MET A 61 14.35 -4.96 0.58
N ASN A 62 13.97 -5.32 1.79
CA ASN A 62 12.57 -5.33 2.21
C ASN A 62 11.94 -3.92 2.15
N ARG A 63 12.69 -2.88 2.52
CA ARG A 63 12.25 -1.49 2.42
C ARG A 63 12.00 -1.10 0.97
N ARG A 64 12.91 -1.43 0.05
CA ARG A 64 12.79 -1.14 -1.40
C ARG A 64 11.60 -1.86 -2.02
N ILE A 65 11.41 -3.15 -1.69
CA ILE A 65 10.27 -3.94 -2.17
C ILE A 65 8.95 -3.32 -1.69
N LYS A 66 8.86 -2.95 -0.40
CA LYS A 66 7.66 -2.30 0.15
C LYS A 66 7.41 -0.95 -0.53
N ALA A 67 8.44 -0.13 -0.72
CA ALA A 67 8.32 1.17 -1.38
C ALA A 67 7.83 1.02 -2.83
N ALA A 68 8.41 0.08 -3.59
CA ALA A 68 7.97 -0.20 -4.97
C ALA A 68 6.51 -0.67 -5.03
N LYS A 69 6.10 -1.57 -4.13
CA LYS A 69 4.68 -2.01 -4.03
C LYS A 69 3.73 -0.87 -3.68
N GLN A 70 4.11 0.00 -2.73
CA GLN A 70 3.30 1.17 -2.37
C GLN A 70 3.16 2.15 -3.53
N GLU A 71 4.24 2.40 -4.26
CA GLU A 71 4.18 3.29 -5.43
C GLU A 71 3.33 2.68 -6.56
N GLY A 72 3.43 1.38 -6.81
CA GLY A 72 2.56 0.68 -7.76
C GLY A 72 1.07 0.79 -7.39
N ILE A 73 0.73 0.58 -6.12
CA ILE A 73 -0.65 0.73 -5.62
C ILE A 73 -1.13 2.18 -5.79
N LYS A 74 -0.30 3.16 -5.45
CA LYS A 74 -0.64 4.58 -5.58
C LYS A 74 -0.87 4.98 -7.04
N GLN A 75 -0.03 4.49 -7.96
CA GLN A 75 -0.19 4.73 -9.38
C GLN A 75 -1.49 4.10 -9.91
N ALA A 76 -1.79 2.86 -9.54
CA ALA A 76 -3.03 2.19 -9.92
C ALA A 76 -4.28 2.91 -9.40
N HIS A 77 -4.25 3.42 -8.16
CA HIS A 77 -5.33 4.27 -7.65
C HIS A 77 -5.52 5.54 -8.48
N LYS A 78 -4.44 6.21 -8.86
CA LYS A 78 -4.51 7.41 -9.69
C LYS A 78 -5.11 7.12 -11.08
N GLU A 79 -4.76 6.01 -11.68
CA GLU A 79 -5.32 5.57 -12.97
C GLU A 79 -6.81 5.24 -12.85
N LEU A 80 -7.23 4.58 -11.77
CA LEU A 80 -8.64 4.33 -11.47
C LEU A 80 -9.44 5.62 -11.30
N GLU A 81 -8.94 6.58 -10.53
CA GLU A 81 -9.60 7.88 -10.38
C GLU A 81 -9.76 8.59 -11.73
N THR A 82 -8.74 8.52 -12.58
CA THR A 82 -8.79 9.09 -13.93
C THR A 82 -9.85 8.40 -14.79
N LEU A 83 -9.94 7.07 -14.69
CA LEU A 83 -10.95 6.27 -15.40
C LEU A 83 -12.37 6.63 -14.95
N PHE A 84 -12.61 6.74 -13.63
CA PHE A 84 -13.91 7.12 -13.08
C PHE A 84 -14.29 8.56 -13.46
N ALA A 85 -13.34 9.49 -13.46
CA ALA A 85 -13.57 10.85 -13.95
C ALA A 85 -13.96 10.87 -15.43
N ALA A 86 -13.28 10.07 -16.26
CA ALA A 86 -13.64 9.94 -17.68
C ALA A 86 -15.02 9.29 -17.89
N ALA A 87 -15.37 8.28 -17.07
CA ALA A 87 -16.68 7.66 -17.09
C ALA A 87 -17.78 8.65 -16.72
N TYR A 88 -17.56 9.45 -15.67
CA TYR A 88 -18.49 10.52 -15.28
C TYR A 88 -18.72 11.54 -16.41
N GLN A 89 -17.66 11.97 -17.08
CA GLN A 89 -17.78 12.87 -18.23
C GLN A 89 -18.56 12.24 -19.40
N LYS A 90 -18.35 10.95 -19.68
CA LYS A 90 -19.11 10.23 -20.69
C LYS A 90 -20.60 10.12 -20.32
N MET A 91 -20.93 9.87 -19.06
CA MET A 91 -22.31 9.81 -18.58
C MET A 91 -22.99 11.19 -18.71
N ASN A 92 -22.28 12.27 -18.43
CA ASN A 92 -22.79 13.64 -18.62
C ASN A 92 -23.01 13.99 -20.10
N GLY A 93 -22.26 13.40 -21.02
CA GLY A 93 -22.40 13.59 -22.47
C GLY A 93 -23.33 12.61 -23.16
N LEU A 94 -24.13 11.84 -22.43
CA LEU A 94 -25.11 10.92 -23.03
C LEU A 94 -26.16 11.68 -23.84
N ALA A 95 -26.56 11.10 -24.97
CA ALA A 95 -27.63 11.65 -25.79
C ALA A 95 -28.96 11.73 -25.02
N PRO A 96 -29.81 12.76 -25.26
CA PRO A 96 -31.06 12.95 -24.58
C PRO A 96 -31.95 11.69 -24.56
N ASP A 97 -32.08 11.00 -25.69
CA ASP A 97 -32.89 9.79 -25.83
C ASP A 97 -32.36 8.66 -24.93
N THR A 98 -31.03 8.51 -24.85
CA THR A 98 -30.40 7.51 -23.97
C THR A 98 -30.68 7.80 -22.50
N VAL A 99 -30.62 9.07 -22.10
CA VAL A 99 -30.95 9.50 -20.72
C VAL A 99 -32.40 9.24 -20.40
N GLN A 100 -33.31 9.54 -21.34
CA GLN A 100 -34.74 9.27 -21.18
C GLN A 100 -35.06 7.78 -21.04
N HIS A 101 -34.47 6.92 -21.90
CA HIS A 101 -34.66 5.47 -21.82
C HIS A 101 -34.09 4.89 -20.51
N LEU A 102 -32.92 5.37 -20.07
CA LEU A 102 -32.31 4.95 -18.79
C LEU A 102 -33.23 5.30 -17.62
N ALA A 103 -33.70 6.55 -17.57
CA ALA A 103 -34.58 7.02 -16.50
C ALA A 103 -35.92 6.27 -16.49
N GLU A 104 -36.50 6.07 -17.65
CA GLU A 104 -37.79 5.32 -17.80
C GLU A 104 -37.63 3.88 -17.34
N ASN A 105 -36.61 3.14 -17.80
CA ASN A 105 -36.36 1.76 -17.38
C ASN A 105 -36.15 1.66 -15.87
N THR A 106 -35.44 2.62 -15.30
CA THR A 106 -35.23 2.67 -13.86
C THR A 106 -36.53 2.91 -13.11
N LEU A 107 -37.35 3.87 -13.54
CA LEU A 107 -38.63 4.15 -12.92
C LEU A 107 -39.56 2.94 -12.98
N MET A 108 -39.59 2.17 -14.09
CA MET A 108 -40.41 0.96 -14.23
C MET A 108 -39.98 -0.16 -13.27
N GLN A 109 -38.73 -0.20 -12.83
CA GLN A 109 -38.20 -1.26 -11.95
C GLN A 109 -38.29 -0.90 -10.47
N LEU A 110 -38.64 0.35 -10.12
CA LEU A 110 -38.68 0.76 -8.72
C LEU A 110 -39.85 0.08 -7.99
N PRO A 111 -39.59 -0.50 -6.81
CA PRO A 111 -40.62 -1.12 -5.98
C PRO A 111 -41.34 -0.06 -5.13
N VAL A 112 -41.95 0.91 -5.80
CA VAL A 112 -42.66 2.03 -5.16
C VAL A 112 -44.15 2.04 -5.55
N SER A 113 -44.98 2.67 -4.74
CA SER A 113 -46.43 2.76 -4.99
C SER A 113 -46.95 4.14 -4.57
N GLY A 114 -48.09 4.53 -5.16
CA GLY A 114 -48.72 5.81 -4.82
C GLY A 114 -48.07 7.00 -5.56
N GLU A 115 -47.62 8.00 -4.82
CA GLU A 115 -47.04 9.21 -5.39
C GLU A 115 -45.60 9.36 -4.96
N VAL A 116 -44.69 9.58 -5.93
CA VAL A 116 -43.27 9.79 -5.70
C VAL A 116 -42.79 11.14 -6.27
N ILE A 117 -41.71 11.67 -5.75
CA ILE A 117 -41.11 12.90 -6.24
C ILE A 117 -39.88 12.55 -7.07
N PHE A 118 -39.91 12.88 -8.36
CA PHE A 118 -38.80 12.73 -9.30
C PHE A 118 -38.01 14.04 -9.38
N ARG A 119 -36.72 14.00 -9.07
CA ARG A 119 -35.80 15.16 -9.08
C ARG A 119 -34.65 14.90 -10.03
N CYS A 120 -34.61 15.59 -11.16
CA CYS A 120 -33.49 15.48 -12.11
C CYS A 120 -32.40 16.50 -11.85
N GLY A 121 -31.17 16.18 -12.27
CA GLY A 121 -30.04 17.10 -12.27
C GLY A 121 -30.27 18.25 -13.26
N GLN A 122 -29.69 19.42 -12.95
CA GLN A 122 -29.77 20.59 -13.85
C GLN A 122 -29.27 20.29 -15.27
N GLN A 123 -28.25 19.47 -15.39
CA GLN A 123 -27.66 19.07 -16.69
C GLN A 123 -28.63 18.18 -17.52
N GLN A 124 -29.46 17.40 -16.88
CA GLN A 124 -30.44 16.53 -17.53
C GLN A 124 -31.82 17.15 -17.66
N SER A 125 -32.04 18.37 -17.17
CA SER A 125 -33.34 19.05 -17.18
C SER A 125 -33.89 19.32 -18.60
N ALA A 126 -32.99 19.46 -19.59
CA ALA A 126 -33.36 19.58 -20.98
C ALA A 126 -33.88 18.26 -21.59
N SER A 127 -33.43 17.12 -21.08
CA SER A 127 -33.83 15.78 -21.53
C SER A 127 -34.99 15.23 -20.71
N LEU A 128 -34.95 15.38 -19.38
CA LEU A 128 -35.99 14.88 -18.46
C LEU A 128 -36.96 15.99 -18.10
N THR A 129 -37.73 16.40 -19.10
CA THR A 129 -38.72 17.49 -18.98
C THR A 129 -39.97 17.04 -18.25
N LYS A 130 -40.82 18.02 -17.87
CA LYS A 130 -42.13 17.75 -17.28
C LYS A 130 -43.06 17.02 -18.26
N ASP A 131 -42.97 17.35 -19.55
CA ASP A 131 -43.79 16.70 -20.60
C ASP A 131 -43.34 15.25 -20.79
N TRP A 132 -42.05 14.99 -20.81
CA TRP A 132 -41.51 13.62 -20.83
C TRP A 132 -42.02 12.82 -19.62
N LEU A 133 -41.96 13.36 -18.41
CA LEU A 133 -42.43 12.67 -17.21
C LEU A 133 -43.94 12.40 -17.26
N THR A 134 -44.73 13.31 -17.82
CA THR A 134 -46.14 13.13 -18.01
C THR A 134 -46.45 11.97 -18.96
N ALA A 135 -45.65 11.84 -20.04
CA ALA A 135 -45.81 10.71 -20.98
C ALA A 135 -45.38 9.37 -20.31
N VAL A 136 -44.30 9.36 -19.51
CA VAL A 136 -43.86 8.17 -18.79
C VAL A 136 -44.85 7.74 -17.72
N ASN A 137 -45.51 8.66 -17.02
CA ASN A 137 -46.56 8.37 -16.03
C ASN A 137 -47.72 7.54 -16.58
N GLN A 138 -48.00 7.59 -17.88
CA GLN A 138 -49.02 6.75 -18.51
C GLN A 138 -48.68 5.26 -18.49
N ARG A 139 -47.41 4.92 -18.28
CA ARG A 139 -46.87 3.55 -18.29
C ARG A 139 -46.43 3.07 -16.92
N LEU A 140 -46.34 3.98 -15.94
CA LEU A 140 -45.93 3.64 -14.59
C LEU A 140 -47.10 3.14 -13.75
N PRO A 141 -46.90 2.20 -12.81
CA PRO A 141 -47.94 1.74 -11.86
C PRO A 141 -48.18 2.72 -10.70
N TYR A 142 -47.49 3.86 -10.67
CA TYR A 142 -47.54 4.90 -9.66
C TYR A 142 -47.40 6.30 -10.33
N LEU A 143 -47.60 7.36 -9.56
CA LEU A 143 -47.54 8.73 -10.09
C LEU A 143 -46.22 9.39 -9.70
N ALA A 144 -45.36 9.74 -10.67
CA ALA A 144 -44.16 10.52 -10.44
C ALA A 144 -44.40 12.01 -10.67
N ARG A 145 -44.12 12.85 -9.70
CA ARG A 145 -44.21 14.31 -9.81
C ARG A 145 -42.82 14.95 -9.89
N MET A 146 -42.68 15.93 -10.76
CA MET A 146 -41.41 16.70 -10.88
C MET A 146 -41.16 17.53 -9.62
N GLY A 147 -40.03 17.26 -8.97
CA GLY A 147 -39.53 18.02 -7.82
C GLY A 147 -38.50 19.12 -8.20
N LYS A 148 -37.86 19.70 -7.19
CA LYS A 148 -36.81 20.69 -7.39
C LYS A 148 -35.60 20.06 -8.06
N PRO A 149 -34.95 20.71 -9.04
CA PRO A 149 -33.75 20.20 -9.68
C PRO A 149 -32.60 19.98 -8.67
N LEU A 150 -31.72 19.03 -8.99
CA LEU A 150 -30.48 18.75 -8.26
C LEU A 150 -29.32 19.49 -8.88
N GLU A 151 -28.32 19.83 -8.08
CA GLU A 151 -27.03 20.34 -8.59
C GLU A 151 -26.21 19.27 -9.30
N GLN A 152 -26.32 18.00 -8.81
CA GLN A 152 -25.61 16.85 -9.36
C GLN A 152 -26.29 16.31 -10.61
N ALA A 153 -25.50 15.71 -11.51
CA ALA A 153 -26.02 15.03 -12.69
C ALA A 153 -26.67 13.68 -12.36
N GLY A 154 -27.70 13.31 -13.13
CA GLY A 154 -28.51 12.12 -12.88
C GLY A 154 -29.88 12.49 -12.32
N PHE A 155 -30.49 11.63 -11.52
CA PHE A 155 -31.79 11.88 -10.90
C PHE A 155 -31.92 11.14 -9.55
N ILE A 156 -32.89 11.58 -8.75
CA ILE A 156 -33.29 10.95 -7.48
C ILE A 156 -34.81 10.75 -7.51
N VAL A 157 -35.26 9.63 -6.98
CA VAL A 157 -36.70 9.37 -6.72
C VAL A 157 -36.91 9.31 -5.21
N GLU A 158 -37.84 10.09 -4.71
CA GLU A 158 -38.19 10.15 -3.29
C GLU A 158 -39.57 9.55 -3.08
N ASP A 159 -39.64 8.51 -2.26
CA ASP A 159 -40.88 7.85 -1.85
C ASP A 159 -40.99 7.86 -0.32
N ASN A 160 -41.93 8.63 0.24
CA ASN A 160 -42.20 8.68 1.69
C ASN A 160 -40.94 8.83 2.58
N GLY A 161 -40.00 9.66 2.14
CA GLY A 161 -38.72 9.90 2.87
C GLY A 161 -37.62 8.88 2.56
N VAL A 162 -37.89 7.90 1.70
CA VAL A 162 -36.86 7.01 1.15
C VAL A 162 -36.33 7.59 -0.16
N PHE A 163 -35.03 7.68 -0.31
CA PHE A 163 -34.35 8.24 -1.46
C PHE A 163 -33.70 7.15 -2.29
N TYR A 164 -34.13 6.97 -3.52
CA TYR A 164 -33.49 6.13 -4.53
C TYR A 164 -32.57 7.03 -5.36
N ASN A 165 -31.26 6.92 -5.13
CA ASN A 165 -30.26 7.83 -5.69
C ASN A 165 -29.62 7.26 -6.95
N PHE A 166 -29.96 7.81 -8.10
CA PHE A 166 -29.40 7.49 -9.42
C PHE A 166 -28.58 8.66 -9.99
N THR A 167 -27.96 9.45 -9.12
CA THR A 167 -26.96 10.42 -9.57
C THR A 167 -25.75 9.68 -10.14
N TYR A 168 -25.14 10.22 -11.19
CA TYR A 168 -24.02 9.58 -11.84
C TYR A 168 -22.84 9.35 -10.89
N GLN A 169 -22.65 10.26 -9.96
CA GLN A 169 -21.65 10.10 -8.92
C GLN A 169 -21.96 8.91 -7.99
N ALA A 170 -23.21 8.78 -7.54
CA ALA A 170 -23.60 7.68 -6.65
C ALA A 170 -23.47 6.32 -7.35
N LEU A 171 -23.92 6.22 -8.61
CA LEU A 171 -23.79 4.99 -9.40
C LEU A 171 -22.32 4.58 -9.61
N LEU A 172 -21.44 5.53 -9.91
CA LEU A 172 -20.02 5.25 -10.06
C LEU A 172 -19.36 4.87 -8.73
N GLU A 173 -19.78 5.47 -7.62
CA GLU A 173 -19.29 5.14 -6.29
C GLU A 173 -19.72 3.74 -5.84
N GLU A 174 -20.97 3.37 -6.11
CA GLU A 174 -21.48 2.01 -5.87
C GLU A 174 -20.70 0.98 -6.69
N TYR A 175 -20.54 1.21 -7.99
CA TYR A 175 -19.75 0.36 -8.86
C TYR A 175 -18.29 0.24 -8.40
N LYS A 176 -17.67 1.35 -7.96
CA LYS A 176 -16.33 1.38 -7.40
C LYS A 176 -16.22 0.51 -6.14
N ASN A 177 -17.23 0.56 -5.27
CA ASN A 177 -17.27 -0.23 -4.05
C ASN A 177 -17.47 -1.72 -4.34
N GLU A 178 -18.39 -2.08 -5.24
CA GLU A 178 -18.64 -3.47 -5.64
C GLU A 178 -17.42 -4.11 -6.32
N THR A 179 -16.73 -3.35 -7.15
CA THR A 179 -15.55 -3.83 -7.90
C THR A 179 -14.24 -3.68 -7.15
N ARG A 180 -14.23 -3.04 -5.97
CA ARG A 180 -13.02 -2.74 -5.18
C ARG A 180 -12.16 -3.97 -4.90
N GLU A 181 -12.78 -5.07 -4.50
CA GLU A 181 -12.06 -6.32 -4.22
C GLU A 181 -11.44 -6.91 -5.49
N HIS A 182 -12.15 -6.81 -6.62
CA HIS A 182 -11.64 -7.25 -7.91
C HIS A 182 -10.40 -6.45 -8.31
N TRP A 183 -10.46 -5.13 -8.22
CA TRP A 183 -9.33 -4.25 -8.55
C TRP A 183 -8.12 -4.45 -7.63
N LEU A 184 -8.36 -4.65 -6.33
CA LEU A 184 -7.28 -4.97 -5.39
C LEU A 184 -6.57 -6.28 -5.75
N LYS A 185 -7.32 -7.31 -6.18
CA LYS A 185 -6.74 -8.59 -6.63
C LYS A 185 -5.94 -8.44 -7.94
N VAL A 186 -6.40 -7.62 -8.88
CA VAL A 186 -5.70 -7.34 -10.14
C VAL A 186 -4.38 -6.62 -9.87
N ILE A 187 -4.39 -5.59 -9.03
CA ILE A 187 -3.20 -4.83 -8.63
C ILE A 187 -2.18 -5.71 -7.91
N GLN A 188 -2.64 -6.63 -7.04
CA GLN A 188 -1.76 -7.55 -6.32
C GLN A 188 -1.15 -8.65 -7.19
N LYS A 189 -1.81 -9.05 -8.27
CA LYS A 189 -1.32 -10.08 -9.21
C LYS A 189 -0.41 -9.52 -10.30
N GLY A 190 -0.47 -8.24 -10.57
CA GLY A 190 0.34 -7.56 -11.61
C GLY A 190 1.69 -7.03 -11.10
N GLY A 191 2.03 -7.24 -9.83
CA GLY A 191 3.34 -6.95 -9.22
C GLY A 191 3.98 -8.21 -8.67
#